data_a9a5afba51ba1e27b4fad049f499f7e6
#
_entry.id   a9a5afba51ba1e27b4fad049f499f7e6
#
_cell.length_a   1.000
_cell.length_b   1.000
_cell.length_c   1.000
_cell.angle_alpha   90.00
_cell.angle_beta   90.00
_cell.angle_gamma   90.00
#
_symmetry.space_group_name_H-M   'P 1'
#
loop_
_entity.id
_entity.type
_entity.pdbx_description
1 polymer ?
#
loop_
_entity_poly.entity_id
_entity_poly.type
_entity_poly.pdbx_seq_one_letter_code
_entity_poly.pdbx_strand_id
1 'polypeptide(L)'
;MNPLLGFILIILPIALALVLLVYFKKAADTTGVVVWIVTVLIAIFAFQTDIGVAIIASLAGIVRSFPISLMVATSILMMTYMQETGALQRLIVFFKTLGGGSRPMQILIISFGLGLFLVGIGATPVSMLPPVMLALGFSPLVSVALPSIGYDPLTTYALLGVPAQVFTDVYSGVSGSVIDLWFAGSVFASFMPVVSVGIAIAMLWIAGGKKLLFNREGLFIAIIAGVTAGITAIICNLEVVNLTRLTNVIAGAVVLGVLFVYNKVSKKPFMDRAQLDENDLNSEKALSLWRASIPWVILVFLSLLTTLVEPIRNFLANTLDIVINFGQYQTADFTVRSLSISTKFLWQAYTLMLIATLISMPFFKNDRKVLKNTYSKFIKRAPRPVLAAAIFFAMAEVMNFSGFIPDISGVWIFPTDPTNNMVYLLASITSAALGTAYPLTAAFLGLLAGFISGSETSAIAMFTNYHYQASMTIGANSIIVAASNGIGGGLASVLSPAKIQNAAAVIDQIGIEGDVIRYGLVVAVLMTFATALMTLLWAFPLSLYTIGLVFAAIIVVSLIGGIISWMRRPTSQ
;
A
#
# COMPACT_ATOMS: atom_id res chain seq x y z
N MET A 1 -35.71 1.05 3.01
CA MET A 1 -35.09 1.54 4.28
C MET A 1 -34.97 3.06 4.23
N ASN A 2 -35.03 3.79 5.38
CA ASN A 2 -34.74 5.22 5.36
C ASN A 2 -33.27 5.44 4.92
N PRO A 3 -32.99 6.25 3.87
CA PRO A 3 -31.63 6.43 3.34
C PRO A 3 -30.62 6.90 4.40
N LEU A 4 -31.03 7.80 5.31
CA LEU A 4 -30.16 8.28 6.39
C LEU A 4 -29.79 7.16 7.37
N LEU A 5 -30.74 6.31 7.74
CA LEU A 5 -30.48 5.15 8.59
C LEU A 5 -29.54 4.16 7.88
N GLY A 6 -29.79 3.89 6.59
CA GLY A 6 -28.91 3.05 5.80
C GLY A 6 -27.47 3.57 5.73
N PHE A 7 -27.30 4.87 5.51
CA PHE A 7 -25.98 5.54 5.53
C PHE A 7 -25.28 5.36 6.87
N ILE A 8 -25.98 5.58 7.99
CA ILE A 8 -25.41 5.39 9.34
C ILE A 8 -24.96 3.92 9.53
N LEU A 9 -25.79 2.95 9.12
CA LEU A 9 -25.46 1.53 9.23
C LEU A 9 -24.24 1.14 8.38
N ILE A 10 -24.07 1.71 7.19
CA ILE A 10 -22.90 1.45 6.35
C ILE A 10 -21.62 2.03 6.95
N ILE A 11 -21.71 3.22 7.54
CA ILE A 11 -20.55 3.88 8.17
C ILE A 11 -20.19 3.24 9.52
N LEU A 12 -21.15 2.62 10.20
CA LEU A 12 -20.94 2.01 11.52
C LEU A 12 -19.77 1.02 11.59
N PRO A 13 -19.59 0.04 10.67
CA PRO A 13 -18.42 -0.85 10.68
C PRO A 13 -17.10 -0.09 10.56
N ILE A 14 -17.04 0.94 9.72
CA ILE A 14 -15.85 1.77 9.52
C ILE A 14 -15.54 2.57 10.78
N ALA A 15 -16.54 3.22 11.36
CA ALA A 15 -16.40 3.96 12.60
C ALA A 15 -15.99 3.05 13.77
N LEU A 16 -16.58 1.85 13.84
CA LEU A 16 -16.22 0.82 14.82
C LEU A 16 -14.75 0.39 14.67
N ALA A 17 -14.29 0.17 13.43
CA ALA A 17 -12.89 -0.14 13.17
C ALA A 17 -11.96 0.95 13.71
N LEU A 18 -12.27 2.23 13.44
CA LEU A 18 -11.51 3.36 13.96
C LEU A 18 -11.47 3.39 15.49
N VAL A 19 -12.61 3.22 16.13
CA VAL A 19 -12.71 3.22 17.60
C VAL A 19 -11.91 2.07 18.19
N LEU A 20 -12.02 0.85 17.63
CA LEU A 20 -11.28 -0.31 18.11
C LEU A 20 -9.77 -0.17 17.93
N LEU A 21 -9.31 0.34 16.78
CA LEU A 21 -7.89 0.50 16.50
C LEU A 21 -7.27 1.68 17.25
N VAL A 22 -7.92 2.86 17.21
CA VAL A 22 -7.33 4.11 17.72
C VAL A 22 -7.55 4.26 19.22
N TYR A 23 -8.80 4.11 19.68
CA TYR A 23 -9.14 4.32 21.09
C TYR A 23 -8.82 3.09 21.95
N PHE A 24 -9.30 1.90 21.54
CA PHE A 24 -9.07 0.67 22.28
C PHE A 24 -7.73 -0.01 21.93
N LYS A 25 -6.97 0.48 20.96
CA LYS A 25 -5.66 -0.05 20.53
C LYS A 25 -5.69 -1.57 20.27
N LYS A 26 -6.80 -2.09 19.72
CA LYS A 26 -6.93 -3.50 19.37
C LYS A 26 -6.13 -3.81 18.11
N ALA A 27 -5.67 -5.05 17.99
CA ALA A 27 -4.94 -5.49 16.81
C ALA A 27 -5.85 -5.55 15.56
N ALA A 28 -5.27 -5.34 14.38
CA ALA A 28 -5.99 -5.25 13.11
C ALA A 28 -6.75 -6.54 12.75
N ASP A 29 -6.18 -7.71 13.05
CA ASP A 29 -6.82 -9.02 12.86
C ASP A 29 -8.11 -9.15 13.68
N THR A 30 -8.04 -8.86 14.98
CA THR A 30 -9.21 -8.91 15.87
C THR A 30 -10.26 -7.88 15.49
N THR A 31 -9.82 -6.65 15.18
CA THR A 31 -10.72 -5.57 14.72
C THR A 31 -11.40 -5.95 13.42
N GLY A 32 -10.65 -6.47 12.44
CA GLY A 32 -11.17 -6.90 11.15
C GLY A 32 -12.27 -7.97 11.29
N VAL A 33 -12.07 -8.98 12.14
CA VAL A 33 -13.08 -10.01 12.39
C VAL A 33 -14.36 -9.42 12.99
N VAL A 34 -14.24 -8.56 14.02
CA VAL A 34 -15.41 -7.92 14.65
C VAL A 34 -16.18 -7.08 13.63
N VAL A 35 -15.47 -6.26 12.86
CA VAL A 35 -16.06 -5.37 11.85
C VAL A 35 -16.69 -6.16 10.70
N TRP A 36 -16.06 -7.25 10.25
CA TRP A 36 -16.64 -8.15 9.26
C TRP A 36 -17.94 -8.79 9.76
N ILE A 37 -17.97 -9.30 10.99
CA ILE A 37 -19.20 -9.85 11.59
C ILE A 37 -20.31 -8.79 11.61
N VAL A 38 -20.01 -7.57 12.07
CA VAL A 38 -20.97 -6.46 12.10
C VAL A 38 -21.47 -6.14 10.67
N THR A 39 -20.58 -6.12 9.68
CA THR A 39 -20.95 -5.88 8.27
C THR A 39 -21.88 -6.98 7.74
N VAL A 40 -21.56 -8.25 8.02
CA VAL A 40 -22.42 -9.40 7.63
C VAL A 40 -23.80 -9.29 8.28
N LEU A 41 -23.86 -8.98 9.57
CA LEU A 41 -25.15 -8.80 10.27
C LEU A 41 -25.96 -7.65 9.68
N ILE A 42 -25.34 -6.52 9.39
CA ILE A 42 -26.00 -5.37 8.74
C ILE A 42 -26.49 -5.79 7.34
N ALA A 43 -25.68 -6.50 6.55
CA ALA A 43 -26.06 -6.96 5.22
C ALA A 43 -27.31 -7.85 5.28
N ILE A 44 -27.35 -8.82 6.19
CA ILE A 44 -28.47 -9.78 6.31
C ILE A 44 -29.72 -9.07 6.86
N PHE A 45 -29.62 -8.37 7.99
CA PHE A 45 -30.80 -7.86 8.69
C PHE A 45 -31.31 -6.53 8.19
N ALA A 46 -30.42 -5.61 7.74
CA ALA A 46 -30.83 -4.29 7.27
C ALA A 46 -30.99 -4.22 5.75
N PHE A 47 -30.11 -4.90 5.00
CA PHE A 47 -30.13 -4.92 3.54
C PHE A 47 -30.77 -6.18 2.94
N GLN A 48 -31.28 -7.08 3.78
CA GLN A 48 -31.99 -8.30 3.38
C GLN A 48 -31.19 -9.22 2.44
N THR A 49 -29.87 -9.25 2.64
CA THR A 49 -28.98 -10.15 1.91
C THR A 49 -29.26 -11.60 2.30
N ASP A 50 -29.31 -12.49 1.31
CA ASP A 50 -29.38 -13.92 1.60
C ASP A 50 -28.14 -14.40 2.36
N ILE A 51 -28.32 -15.29 3.35
CA ILE A 51 -27.23 -15.78 4.21
C ILE A 51 -26.18 -16.52 3.38
N GLY A 52 -26.61 -17.34 2.41
CA GLY A 52 -25.72 -18.08 1.51
C GLY A 52 -24.89 -17.11 0.66
N VAL A 53 -25.50 -16.04 0.14
CA VAL A 53 -24.80 -14.98 -0.59
C VAL A 53 -23.74 -14.33 0.31
N ALA A 54 -24.07 -13.95 1.54
CA ALA A 54 -23.13 -13.29 2.45
C ALA A 54 -21.94 -14.19 2.79
N ILE A 55 -22.15 -15.51 3.01
CA ILE A 55 -21.08 -16.47 3.27
C ILE A 55 -20.20 -16.66 2.03
N ILE A 56 -20.81 -16.91 0.85
CA ILE A 56 -20.06 -17.16 -0.38
C ILE A 56 -19.30 -15.89 -0.81
N ALA A 57 -19.90 -14.71 -0.68
CA ALA A 57 -19.21 -13.43 -0.90
C ALA A 57 -18.00 -13.28 0.03
N SER A 58 -18.12 -13.63 1.31
CA SER A 58 -16.98 -13.62 2.24
C SER A 58 -15.86 -14.56 1.79
N LEU A 59 -16.18 -15.79 1.34
CA LEU A 59 -15.21 -16.74 0.81
C LEU A 59 -14.56 -16.23 -0.48
N ALA A 60 -15.33 -15.64 -1.39
CA ALA A 60 -14.81 -15.00 -2.59
C ALA A 60 -13.82 -13.87 -2.24
N GLY A 61 -14.16 -13.04 -1.24
CA GLY A 61 -13.26 -12.01 -0.73
C GLY A 61 -11.96 -12.57 -0.18
N ILE A 62 -12.00 -13.65 0.60
CA ILE A 62 -10.80 -14.33 1.10
C ILE A 62 -9.92 -14.80 -0.07
N VAL A 63 -10.48 -15.43 -1.09
CA VAL A 63 -9.71 -15.86 -2.27
C VAL A 63 -9.15 -14.67 -3.04
N ARG A 64 -9.91 -13.59 -3.22
CA ARG A 64 -9.40 -12.33 -3.80
C ARG A 64 -8.23 -11.72 -3.03
N SER A 65 -8.14 -11.99 -1.74
CA SER A 65 -7.03 -11.51 -0.93
C SER A 65 -5.71 -12.25 -1.16
N PHE A 66 -5.70 -13.42 -1.80
CA PHE A 66 -4.52 -14.29 -1.94
C PHE A 66 -3.27 -13.57 -2.48
N PRO A 67 -3.36 -12.68 -3.49
CA PRO A 67 -2.21 -11.91 -3.92
C PRO A 67 -1.51 -11.16 -2.79
N ILE A 68 -2.23 -10.78 -1.73
CA ILE A 68 -1.68 -10.08 -0.57
C ILE A 68 -1.49 -11.00 0.62
N SER A 69 -2.54 -11.71 1.02
CA SER A 69 -2.51 -12.52 2.24
C SER A 69 -1.42 -13.60 2.17
N LEU A 70 -1.31 -14.32 1.05
CA LEU A 70 -0.26 -15.31 0.83
C LEU A 70 1.11 -14.65 0.64
N MET A 71 1.16 -13.45 0.03
CA MET A 71 2.41 -12.73 -0.10
C MET A 71 2.96 -12.26 1.24
N VAL A 72 2.11 -11.79 2.14
CA VAL A 72 2.51 -11.48 3.52
C VAL A 72 3.08 -12.72 4.18
N ALA A 73 2.45 -13.89 4.01
CA ALA A 73 2.96 -15.15 4.54
C ALA A 73 4.36 -15.48 3.99
N THR A 74 4.52 -15.51 2.66
CA THR A 74 5.79 -15.90 2.03
C THR A 74 6.90 -14.87 2.27
N SER A 75 6.57 -13.58 2.37
CA SER A 75 7.50 -12.52 2.76
C SER A 75 8.01 -12.73 4.19
N ILE A 76 7.12 -13.01 5.15
CA ILE A 76 7.51 -13.31 6.54
C ILE A 76 8.37 -14.56 6.60
N LEU A 77 8.06 -15.60 5.82
CA LEU A 77 8.88 -16.82 5.72
C LEU A 77 10.29 -16.50 5.23
N MET A 78 10.41 -15.82 4.09
CA MET A 78 11.68 -15.44 3.47
C MET A 78 12.53 -14.59 4.43
N MET A 79 11.94 -13.54 5.02
CA MET A 79 12.63 -12.65 5.94
C MET A 79 13.07 -13.35 7.23
N THR A 80 12.23 -14.23 7.77
CA THR A 80 12.58 -15.04 8.95
C THR A 80 13.72 -16.00 8.65
N TYR A 81 13.69 -16.64 7.48
CA TYR A 81 14.79 -17.50 7.02
C TYR A 81 16.11 -16.71 6.85
N MET A 82 16.06 -15.53 6.20
CA MET A 82 17.23 -14.66 6.06
C MET A 82 17.76 -14.17 7.42
N GLN A 83 16.88 -13.97 8.40
CA GLN A 83 17.25 -13.61 9.77
C GLN A 83 18.01 -14.75 10.46
N GLU A 84 17.48 -15.99 10.40
CA GLU A 84 18.07 -17.16 11.06
C GLU A 84 19.39 -17.60 10.41
N THR A 85 19.59 -17.34 9.12
CA THR A 85 20.84 -17.63 8.39
C THR A 85 21.89 -16.54 8.51
N GLY A 86 21.58 -15.38 9.13
CA GLY A 86 22.45 -14.22 9.22
C GLY A 86 22.52 -13.38 7.94
N ALA A 87 21.82 -13.79 6.87
CA ALA A 87 21.81 -13.06 5.61
C ALA A 87 21.27 -11.62 5.79
N LEU A 88 20.19 -11.48 6.55
CA LEU A 88 19.59 -10.18 6.83
C LEU A 88 20.56 -9.26 7.58
N GLN A 89 21.25 -9.78 8.61
CA GLN A 89 22.25 -9.00 9.36
C GLN A 89 23.38 -8.53 8.46
N ARG A 90 23.86 -9.38 7.56
CA ARG A 90 24.91 -9.00 6.60
C ARG A 90 24.48 -7.88 5.64
N LEU A 91 23.21 -7.92 5.19
CA LEU A 91 22.64 -6.85 4.38
C LEU A 91 22.50 -5.54 5.17
N ILE A 92 22.07 -5.60 6.44
CA ILE A 92 22.00 -4.44 7.32
C ILE A 92 23.39 -3.79 7.43
N VAL A 93 24.46 -4.58 7.65
CA VAL A 93 25.84 -4.07 7.70
C VAL A 93 26.22 -3.35 6.40
N PHE A 94 25.86 -3.93 5.24
CA PHE A 94 26.09 -3.25 3.96
C PHE A 94 25.33 -1.92 3.87
N PHE A 95 24.07 -1.90 4.27
CA PHE A 95 23.25 -0.68 4.23
C PHE A 95 23.77 0.41 5.18
N LYS A 96 24.34 0.04 6.32
CA LYS A 96 25.02 0.98 7.23
C LYS A 96 26.18 1.71 6.55
N THR A 97 26.84 1.10 5.57
CA THR A 97 27.96 1.75 4.86
C THR A 97 27.49 2.77 3.82
N LEU A 98 26.20 2.77 3.43
CA LEU A 98 25.68 3.66 2.40
C LEU A 98 25.40 5.07 2.93
N GLY A 99 25.53 6.08 2.10
CA GLY A 99 25.15 7.46 2.39
C GLY A 99 26.19 8.30 3.10
N GLY A 100 27.47 7.92 3.02
CA GLY A 100 28.57 8.67 3.59
C GLY A 100 28.55 10.16 3.22
N GLY A 101 28.63 11.05 4.21
CA GLY A 101 28.93 12.47 4.04
C GLY A 101 27.85 13.44 4.44
N SER A 102 26.56 13.25 4.18
CA SER A 102 25.53 14.18 4.64
C SER A 102 24.27 13.48 5.13
N ARG A 103 23.67 14.00 6.19
CA ARG A 103 22.42 13.47 6.73
C ARG A 103 21.26 13.44 5.71
N PRO A 104 21.02 14.48 4.88
CA PRO A 104 20.02 14.40 3.83
C PRO A 104 20.28 13.25 2.85
N MET A 105 21.54 13.06 2.46
CA MET A 105 21.93 11.99 1.53
C MET A 105 21.68 10.60 2.14
N GLN A 106 22.07 10.39 3.40
CA GLN A 106 21.80 9.12 4.12
C GLN A 106 20.32 8.77 4.15
N ILE A 107 19.46 9.75 4.47
CA ILE A 107 18.01 9.57 4.50
C ILE A 107 17.50 9.14 3.15
N LEU A 108 17.87 9.87 2.08
CA LEU A 108 17.35 9.63 0.75
C LEU A 108 17.90 8.35 0.11
N ILE A 109 19.15 7.98 0.39
CA ILE A 109 19.70 6.69 -0.06
C ILE A 109 19.00 5.54 0.67
N ILE A 110 18.93 5.59 2.02
CA ILE A 110 18.52 4.44 2.82
C ILE A 110 16.99 4.32 2.89
N SER A 111 16.30 5.39 3.29
CA SER A 111 14.86 5.30 3.52
C SER A 111 14.03 5.53 2.25
N PHE A 112 14.51 6.31 1.26
CA PHE A 112 13.80 6.56 0.02
C PHE A 112 14.25 5.60 -1.10
N GLY A 113 15.48 5.70 -1.61
CA GLY A 113 15.93 4.91 -2.75
C GLY A 113 15.98 3.40 -2.45
N LEU A 114 16.67 3.02 -1.37
CA LEU A 114 16.70 1.62 -0.93
C LEU A 114 15.33 1.16 -0.42
N GLY A 115 14.59 2.05 0.26
CA GLY A 115 13.22 1.78 0.67
C GLY A 115 12.33 1.37 -0.49
N LEU A 116 12.31 2.13 -1.59
CA LEU A 116 11.58 1.81 -2.83
C LEU A 116 12.02 0.46 -3.41
N PHE A 117 13.33 0.23 -3.51
CA PHE A 117 13.87 -1.02 -4.03
C PHE A 117 13.39 -2.22 -3.20
N LEU A 118 13.50 -2.13 -1.87
CA LEU A 118 13.08 -3.20 -0.95
C LEU A 118 11.57 -3.47 -1.02
N VAL A 119 10.76 -2.41 -1.02
CA VAL A 119 9.31 -2.53 -1.17
C VAL A 119 8.96 -3.19 -2.50
N GLY A 120 9.68 -2.84 -3.57
CA GLY A 120 9.48 -3.42 -4.90
C GLY A 120 9.64 -4.93 -4.94
N ILE A 121 10.67 -5.46 -4.27
CA ILE A 121 10.92 -6.91 -4.19
C ILE A 121 10.14 -7.63 -3.10
N GLY A 122 9.26 -6.91 -2.39
CA GLY A 122 8.45 -7.50 -1.32
C GLY A 122 9.11 -7.58 0.05
N ALA A 123 10.31 -7.02 0.22
CA ALA A 123 10.90 -6.88 1.54
C ALA A 123 10.17 -5.79 2.36
N THR A 124 10.28 -5.86 3.66
CA THR A 124 9.61 -4.94 4.59
C THR A 124 10.57 -3.91 5.18
N PRO A 125 10.76 -2.72 4.59
CA PRO A 125 11.67 -1.69 5.12
C PRO A 125 11.44 -1.36 6.60
N VAL A 126 10.19 -1.38 7.05
CA VAL A 126 9.84 -1.14 8.47
C VAL A 126 10.40 -2.17 9.45
N SER A 127 10.82 -3.34 8.98
CA SER A 127 11.48 -4.35 9.82
C SER A 127 13.00 -4.32 9.68
N MET A 128 13.52 -3.72 8.62
CA MET A 128 14.95 -3.79 8.27
C MET A 128 15.70 -2.50 8.53
N LEU A 129 15.10 -1.37 8.19
CA LEU A 129 15.79 -0.07 8.20
C LEU A 129 15.80 0.64 9.56
N PRO A 130 14.85 0.45 10.50
CA PRO A 130 14.93 1.12 11.80
C PRO A 130 16.22 0.88 12.56
N PRO A 131 16.75 -0.35 12.67
CA PRO A 131 18.06 -0.58 13.30
C PRO A 131 19.21 0.13 12.59
N VAL A 132 19.15 0.20 11.26
CA VAL A 132 20.16 0.92 10.45
C VAL A 132 20.12 2.41 10.76
N MET A 133 18.93 3.02 10.73
CA MET A 133 18.75 4.44 11.03
C MET A 133 19.17 4.79 12.46
N LEU A 134 18.82 3.94 13.43
CA LEU A 134 19.25 4.11 14.82
C LEU A 134 20.77 4.04 14.95
N ALA A 135 21.42 3.08 14.30
CA ALA A 135 22.87 2.94 14.27
C ALA A 135 23.59 4.12 13.60
N LEU A 136 22.93 4.81 12.68
CA LEU A 136 23.40 6.06 12.06
C LEU A 136 23.21 7.29 12.97
N GLY A 137 22.71 7.10 14.20
CA GLY A 137 22.52 8.17 15.19
C GLY A 137 21.26 9.00 14.97
N PHE A 138 20.24 8.46 14.27
CA PHE A 138 18.91 9.06 14.26
C PHE A 138 18.15 8.70 15.54
N SER A 139 17.24 9.57 15.98
CA SER A 139 16.41 9.26 17.14
C SER A 139 15.50 8.05 16.87
N PRO A 140 15.04 7.32 17.92
CA PRO A 140 14.12 6.20 17.75
C PRO A 140 12.88 6.56 16.94
N LEU A 141 12.28 7.73 17.20
CA LEU A 141 11.12 8.24 16.47
C LEU A 141 11.41 8.38 14.97
N VAL A 142 12.53 9.03 14.60
CA VAL A 142 12.93 9.21 13.20
C VAL A 142 13.27 7.87 12.56
N SER A 143 13.93 6.97 13.31
CA SER A 143 14.30 5.63 12.84
C SER A 143 13.09 4.76 12.51
N VAL A 144 11.96 4.96 13.16
CA VAL A 144 10.69 4.29 12.85
C VAL A 144 9.91 5.03 11.76
N ALA A 145 9.82 6.35 11.86
CA ALA A 145 9.00 7.16 10.95
C ALA A 145 9.52 7.11 9.50
N LEU A 146 10.83 7.26 9.28
CA LEU A 146 11.38 7.33 7.92
C LEU A 146 11.21 6.04 7.12
N PRO A 147 11.52 4.83 7.63
CA PRO A 147 11.22 3.60 6.92
C PRO A 147 9.71 3.37 6.70
N SER A 148 8.87 3.84 7.61
CA SER A 148 7.41 3.71 7.47
C SER A 148 6.88 4.57 6.32
N ILE A 149 7.31 5.84 6.23
CA ILE A 149 6.92 6.73 5.13
C ILE A 149 7.64 6.38 3.81
N GLY A 150 8.73 5.63 3.88
CA GLY A 150 9.47 5.15 2.72
C GLY A 150 8.69 4.19 1.83
N TYR A 151 7.56 3.65 2.30
CA TYR A 151 6.61 2.91 1.48
C TYR A 151 5.81 3.80 0.54
N ASP A 152 5.48 5.01 0.98
CA ASP A 152 4.41 5.82 0.40
C ASP A 152 4.69 6.34 -1.02
N PRO A 153 5.94 6.60 -1.46
CA PRO A 153 6.20 7.24 -2.76
C PRO A 153 5.66 6.49 -3.96
N LEU A 154 5.72 5.16 -3.95
CA LEU A 154 5.32 4.29 -5.06
C LEU A 154 4.62 3.01 -4.55
N THR A 155 3.81 3.11 -3.50
CA THR A 155 3.18 1.94 -2.84
C THR A 155 2.36 1.10 -3.81
N THR A 156 1.73 1.70 -4.81
CA THR A 156 0.96 1.03 -5.87
C THR A 156 1.76 -0.05 -6.60
N TYR A 157 3.08 0.12 -6.70
CA TYR A 157 3.96 -0.84 -7.35
C TYR A 157 4.75 -1.71 -6.36
N ALA A 158 4.37 -1.66 -5.09
CA ALA A 158 4.93 -2.54 -4.07
C ALA A 158 4.70 -4.00 -4.41
N LEU A 159 5.58 -4.87 -3.88
CA LEU A 159 5.36 -6.31 -3.95
C LEU A 159 5.19 -6.79 -5.41
N LEU A 160 6.05 -6.32 -6.31
CA LEU A 160 5.97 -6.62 -7.76
C LEU A 160 4.64 -6.17 -8.39
N GLY A 161 4.14 -5.01 -7.98
CA GLY A 161 2.95 -4.38 -8.55
C GLY A 161 1.62 -5.00 -8.12
N VAL A 162 1.57 -5.67 -6.95
CA VAL A 162 0.33 -6.30 -6.46
C VAL A 162 -0.82 -5.31 -6.30
N PRO A 163 -0.66 -4.11 -5.70
CA PRO A 163 -1.77 -3.16 -5.62
C PRO A 163 -2.32 -2.77 -7.00
N ALA A 164 -1.44 -2.49 -7.97
CA ALA A 164 -1.85 -2.19 -9.35
C ALA A 164 -2.59 -3.36 -10.00
N GLN A 165 -2.15 -4.61 -9.77
CA GLN A 165 -2.83 -5.80 -10.28
C GLN A 165 -4.22 -5.94 -9.67
N VAL A 166 -4.36 -5.79 -8.34
CA VAL A 166 -5.66 -5.88 -7.68
C VAL A 166 -6.59 -4.77 -8.15
N PHE A 167 -6.08 -3.56 -8.36
CA PHE A 167 -6.88 -2.49 -8.96
C PHE A 167 -7.38 -2.87 -10.36
N THR A 168 -6.50 -3.40 -11.20
CA THR A 168 -6.84 -3.88 -12.55
C THR A 168 -7.97 -4.91 -12.50
N ASP A 169 -7.83 -5.91 -11.61
CA ASP A 169 -8.81 -7.01 -11.49
C ASP A 169 -10.16 -6.52 -10.93
N VAL A 170 -10.14 -5.70 -9.88
CA VAL A 170 -11.36 -5.18 -9.24
C VAL A 170 -12.07 -4.18 -10.15
N TYR A 171 -11.32 -3.23 -10.74
CA TYR A 171 -11.91 -2.22 -11.62
C TYR A 171 -12.50 -2.84 -12.89
N SER A 172 -11.81 -3.80 -13.52
CA SER A 172 -12.33 -4.53 -14.66
C SER A 172 -13.61 -5.28 -14.32
N GLY A 173 -13.66 -5.90 -13.14
CA GLY A 173 -14.85 -6.60 -12.65
C GLY A 173 -16.05 -5.67 -12.46
N VAL A 174 -15.83 -4.47 -11.92
CA VAL A 174 -16.89 -3.49 -11.65
C VAL A 174 -17.34 -2.78 -12.93
N SER A 175 -16.40 -2.31 -13.75
CA SER A 175 -16.70 -1.56 -14.98
C SER A 175 -17.25 -2.44 -16.11
N GLY A 176 -17.00 -3.75 -16.05
CA GLY A 176 -17.32 -4.68 -17.14
C GLY A 176 -16.40 -4.57 -18.36
N SER A 177 -15.35 -3.74 -18.26
CA SER A 177 -14.35 -3.53 -19.31
C SER A 177 -13.01 -4.01 -18.81
N VAL A 178 -12.36 -4.91 -19.54
CA VAL A 178 -11.01 -5.38 -19.19
C VAL A 178 -10.02 -4.25 -19.45
N ILE A 179 -9.29 -3.86 -18.42
CA ILE A 179 -8.17 -2.92 -18.54
C ILE A 179 -6.84 -3.64 -18.38
N ASP A 180 -5.82 -3.19 -19.09
CA ASP A 180 -4.47 -3.73 -18.98
C ASP A 180 -3.77 -3.23 -17.72
N LEU A 181 -2.85 -4.06 -17.19
CA LEU A 181 -2.05 -3.70 -16.02
C LEU A 181 -1.21 -2.45 -16.25
N TRP A 182 -0.59 -2.30 -17.45
CA TRP A 182 0.19 -1.11 -17.79
C TRP A 182 -0.68 0.15 -17.80
N PHE A 183 -1.92 0.05 -18.28
CA PHE A 183 -2.86 1.18 -18.32
C PHE A 183 -3.28 1.58 -16.89
N ALA A 184 -3.69 0.62 -16.06
CA ALA A 184 -3.93 0.88 -14.64
C ALA A 184 -2.70 1.52 -13.97
N GLY A 185 -1.52 0.94 -14.20
CA GLY A 185 -0.25 1.48 -13.73
C GLY A 185 0.00 2.91 -14.19
N SER A 186 -0.27 3.26 -15.44
CA SER A 186 -0.07 4.61 -15.98
C SER A 186 -0.97 5.66 -15.31
N VAL A 187 -2.20 5.28 -14.97
CA VAL A 187 -3.11 6.15 -14.20
C VAL A 187 -2.51 6.49 -12.84
N PHE A 188 -2.04 5.48 -12.10
CA PHE A 188 -1.34 5.73 -10.83
C PHE A 188 -0.05 6.53 -11.02
N ALA A 189 0.75 6.21 -12.05
CA ALA A 189 2.02 6.87 -12.33
C ALA A 189 1.86 8.38 -12.54
N SER A 190 0.72 8.85 -13.06
CA SER A 190 0.45 10.27 -13.26
C SER A 190 0.50 11.10 -11.97
N PHE A 191 0.17 10.50 -10.83
CA PHE A 191 0.23 11.14 -9.51
C PHE A 191 1.64 11.11 -8.89
N MET A 192 2.47 10.15 -9.29
CA MET A 192 3.72 9.81 -8.58
C MET A 192 4.75 10.92 -8.55
N PRO A 193 4.93 11.78 -9.56
CA PRO A 193 5.90 12.90 -9.46
C PRO A 193 5.62 13.83 -8.27
N VAL A 194 4.35 14.17 -8.03
CA VAL A 194 3.96 15.02 -6.90
C VAL A 194 4.11 14.27 -5.59
N VAL A 195 3.61 13.04 -5.52
CA VAL A 195 3.66 12.20 -4.31
C VAL A 195 5.12 11.93 -3.91
N SER A 196 5.95 11.48 -4.85
CA SER A 196 7.35 11.13 -4.55
C SER A 196 8.19 12.34 -4.12
N VAL A 197 8.02 13.49 -4.77
CA VAL A 197 8.70 14.72 -4.36
C VAL A 197 8.23 15.17 -2.98
N GLY A 198 6.94 15.16 -2.74
CA GLY A 198 6.38 15.53 -1.44
C GLY A 198 6.88 14.64 -0.31
N ILE A 199 6.93 13.33 -0.52
CA ILE A 199 7.44 12.37 0.47
C ILE A 199 8.95 12.54 0.70
N ALA A 200 9.76 12.73 -0.35
CA ALA A 200 11.20 12.97 -0.19
C ALA A 200 11.48 14.25 0.63
N ILE A 201 10.72 15.31 0.39
CA ILE A 201 10.76 16.55 1.19
C ILE A 201 10.31 16.29 2.63
N ALA A 202 9.22 15.56 2.81
CA ALA A 202 8.67 15.24 4.12
C ALA A 202 9.63 14.41 4.99
N MET A 203 10.37 13.48 4.39
CA MET A 203 11.41 12.71 5.10
C MET A 203 12.47 13.61 5.72
N LEU A 204 12.96 14.60 4.97
CA LEU A 204 13.93 15.56 5.50
C LEU A 204 13.33 16.43 6.59
N TRP A 205 12.06 16.83 6.45
CA TRP A 205 11.35 17.60 7.46
C TRP A 205 11.15 16.81 8.76
N ILE A 206 10.76 15.54 8.69
CA ILE A 206 10.62 14.65 9.85
C ILE A 206 11.96 14.46 10.56
N ALA A 207 13.04 14.28 9.81
CA ALA A 207 14.35 13.97 10.35
C ALA A 207 15.07 15.15 11.04
N GLY A 208 14.84 16.37 10.57
CA GLY A 208 15.60 17.52 11.11
C GLY A 208 14.92 18.88 10.94
N GLY A 209 13.62 18.88 10.62
CA GLY A 209 12.82 20.11 10.49
C GLY A 209 13.38 21.07 9.44
N LYS A 210 13.18 22.36 9.69
CA LYS A 210 13.61 23.44 8.78
C LYS A 210 15.12 23.42 8.49
N LYS A 211 15.95 23.03 9.46
CA LYS A 211 17.42 23.03 9.32
C LYS A 211 17.89 22.04 8.26
N LEU A 212 17.25 20.86 8.19
CA LEU A 212 17.63 19.82 7.24
C LEU A 212 16.96 20.04 5.89
N LEU A 213 15.70 20.49 5.90
CA LEU A 213 14.92 20.74 4.69
C LEU A 213 15.48 21.92 3.87
N PHE A 214 15.73 23.07 4.51
CA PHE A 214 16.20 24.29 3.83
C PHE A 214 17.73 24.38 3.71
N ASN A 215 18.45 23.29 4.00
CA ASN A 215 19.82 23.16 3.55
C ASN A 215 19.81 23.10 2.01
N ARG A 216 20.65 23.92 1.34
CA ARG A 216 20.71 23.96 -0.15
C ARG A 216 20.83 22.57 -0.77
N GLU A 217 21.63 21.71 -0.19
CA GLU A 217 21.80 20.34 -0.63
C GLU A 217 20.52 19.50 -0.38
N GLY A 218 19.93 19.59 0.83
CA GLY A 218 18.81 18.75 1.25
C GLY A 218 17.60 18.88 0.31
N LEU A 219 17.11 20.09 0.11
CA LEU A 219 15.95 20.33 -0.76
C LEU A 219 16.22 19.91 -2.21
N PHE A 220 17.42 20.23 -2.73
CA PHE A 220 17.79 19.90 -4.09
C PHE A 220 17.82 18.41 -4.36
N ILE A 221 18.48 17.63 -3.49
CA ILE A 221 18.55 16.17 -3.66
C ILE A 221 17.20 15.48 -3.39
N ALA A 222 16.35 16.03 -2.50
CA ALA A 222 14.99 15.52 -2.30
C ALA A 222 14.13 15.69 -3.55
N ILE A 223 14.18 16.87 -4.19
CA ILE A 223 13.47 17.11 -5.45
C ILE A 223 13.98 16.18 -6.54
N ILE A 224 15.31 16.07 -6.71
CA ILE A 224 15.90 15.18 -7.71
C ILE A 224 15.46 13.73 -7.46
N ALA A 225 15.57 13.23 -6.23
CA ALA A 225 15.19 11.85 -5.89
C ALA A 225 13.69 11.61 -6.18
N GLY A 226 12.82 12.52 -5.73
CA GLY A 226 11.37 12.40 -5.94
C GLY A 226 10.99 12.50 -7.43
N VAL A 227 11.53 13.46 -8.17
CA VAL A 227 11.30 13.59 -9.62
C VAL A 227 11.80 12.35 -10.35
N THR A 228 12.98 11.86 -10.01
CA THR A 228 13.53 10.63 -10.61
C THR A 228 12.60 9.43 -10.37
N ALA A 229 12.11 9.25 -9.14
CA ALA A 229 11.18 8.17 -8.83
C ALA A 229 9.86 8.29 -9.61
N GLY A 230 9.26 9.49 -9.64
CA GLY A 230 8.01 9.75 -10.34
C GLY A 230 8.11 9.59 -11.85
N ILE A 231 9.17 10.12 -12.48
CA ILE A 231 9.41 9.98 -13.93
C ILE A 231 9.67 8.52 -14.28
N THR A 232 10.45 7.80 -13.47
CA THR A 232 10.70 6.37 -13.69
C THR A 232 9.40 5.58 -13.62
N ALA A 233 8.50 5.93 -12.69
CA ALA A 233 7.18 5.30 -12.63
C ALA A 233 6.37 5.55 -13.91
N ILE A 234 6.37 6.76 -14.45
CA ILE A 234 5.71 7.06 -15.72
C ILE A 234 6.31 6.21 -16.86
N ILE A 235 7.62 6.19 -16.99
CA ILE A 235 8.31 5.46 -18.08
C ILE A 235 8.01 3.96 -18.00
N CYS A 236 8.10 3.35 -16.82
CA CYS A 236 7.84 1.91 -16.64
C CYS A 236 6.40 1.51 -16.98
N ASN A 237 5.45 2.45 -16.92
CA ASN A 237 4.04 2.21 -17.19
C ASN A 237 3.58 2.75 -18.55
N LEU A 238 4.48 3.10 -19.44
CA LEU A 238 4.15 3.31 -20.85
C LEU A 238 3.83 1.95 -21.50
N GLU A 239 2.86 1.95 -22.42
CA GLU A 239 2.44 0.75 -23.15
C GLU A 239 3.63 0.02 -23.80
N VAL A 240 4.51 0.76 -24.44
CA VAL A 240 5.71 0.22 -25.12
C VAL A 240 6.76 -0.36 -24.17
N VAL A 241 6.76 0.05 -22.90
CA VAL A 241 7.71 -0.43 -21.89
C VAL A 241 7.11 -1.56 -21.06
N ASN A 242 5.89 -1.38 -20.58
CA ASN A 242 5.07 -2.38 -19.88
C ASN A 242 5.80 -3.14 -18.74
N LEU A 243 6.46 -2.38 -17.87
CA LEU A 243 7.23 -2.91 -16.72
C LEU A 243 6.55 -2.58 -15.37
N THR A 244 5.22 -2.49 -15.33
CA THR A 244 4.44 -2.11 -14.16
C THR A 244 4.84 -2.88 -12.89
N ARG A 245 5.06 -4.20 -13.00
CA ARG A 245 5.47 -5.05 -11.88
C ARG A 245 6.84 -4.69 -11.31
N LEU A 246 7.71 -4.15 -12.12
CA LEU A 246 9.09 -3.83 -11.74
C LEU A 246 9.30 -2.35 -11.45
N THR A 247 8.26 -1.52 -11.58
CA THR A 247 8.34 -0.05 -11.44
C THR A 247 9.09 0.36 -10.18
N ASN A 248 8.75 -0.21 -9.04
CA ASN A 248 9.35 0.16 -7.75
C ASN A 248 10.83 -0.27 -7.64
N VAL A 249 11.15 -1.45 -8.16
CA VAL A 249 12.53 -1.98 -8.19
C VAL A 249 13.40 -1.08 -9.06
N ILE A 250 12.92 -0.76 -10.27
CA ILE A 250 13.64 0.09 -11.23
C ILE A 250 13.76 1.50 -10.68
N ALA A 251 12.67 2.08 -10.15
CA ALA A 251 12.70 3.43 -9.60
C ALA A 251 13.68 3.53 -8.41
N GLY A 252 13.67 2.56 -7.50
CA GLY A 252 14.64 2.49 -6.41
C GLY A 252 16.08 2.43 -6.90
N ALA A 253 16.36 1.55 -7.87
CA ALA A 253 17.69 1.41 -8.46
C ALA A 253 18.16 2.70 -9.19
N VAL A 254 17.26 3.33 -9.97
CA VAL A 254 17.56 4.57 -10.71
C VAL A 254 17.80 5.73 -9.73
N VAL A 255 16.97 5.87 -8.68
CA VAL A 255 17.19 6.87 -7.62
C VAL A 255 18.55 6.67 -6.95
N LEU A 256 18.89 5.44 -6.56
CA LEU A 256 20.20 5.14 -5.98
C LEU A 256 21.33 5.49 -6.93
N GLY A 257 21.20 5.18 -8.23
CA GLY A 257 22.15 5.54 -9.27
C GLY A 257 22.33 7.05 -9.41
N VAL A 258 21.24 7.82 -9.46
CA VAL A 258 21.27 9.29 -9.54
C VAL A 258 21.92 9.90 -8.30
N LEU A 259 21.60 9.42 -7.10
CA LEU A 259 22.22 9.89 -5.86
C LEU A 259 23.72 9.51 -5.79
N PHE A 260 24.09 8.35 -6.33
CA PHE A 260 25.51 7.95 -6.48
C PHE A 260 26.24 8.91 -7.41
N VAL A 261 25.69 9.21 -8.59
CA VAL A 261 26.29 10.16 -9.55
C VAL A 261 26.42 11.54 -8.92
N TYR A 262 25.38 12.00 -8.21
CA TYR A 262 25.42 13.27 -7.49
C TYR A 262 26.58 13.33 -6.47
N ASN A 263 26.75 12.28 -5.64
CA ASN A 263 27.86 12.20 -4.67
C ASN A 263 29.22 12.23 -5.37
N LYS A 264 29.37 11.49 -6.46
CA LYS A 264 30.60 11.45 -7.24
C LYS A 264 30.95 12.84 -7.83
N VAL A 265 29.96 13.52 -8.41
CA VAL A 265 30.13 14.88 -8.95
C VAL A 265 30.45 15.88 -7.83
N SER A 266 29.82 15.73 -6.67
CA SER A 266 30.04 16.57 -5.48
C SER A 266 31.33 16.20 -4.70
N LYS A 267 32.11 15.23 -5.20
CA LYS A 267 33.35 14.72 -4.55
C LYS A 267 33.14 14.22 -3.12
N LYS A 268 31.97 13.65 -2.83
CA LYS A 268 31.62 13.07 -1.53
C LYS A 268 31.70 11.54 -1.58
N PRO A 269 32.12 10.85 -0.48
CA PRO A 269 32.12 9.39 -0.45
C PRO A 269 30.68 8.87 -0.50
N PHE A 270 30.44 7.80 -1.28
CA PHE A 270 29.14 7.12 -1.31
C PHE A 270 29.05 6.05 -0.21
N MET A 271 30.17 5.44 0.13
CA MET A 271 30.29 4.44 1.20
C MET A 271 31.21 4.96 2.31
N ASP A 272 30.77 4.80 3.55
CA ASP A 272 31.55 5.10 4.74
C ASP A 272 31.55 3.90 5.69
N ARG A 273 32.69 3.38 6.00
CA ARG A 273 32.87 2.23 6.91
C ARG A 273 33.19 2.62 8.35
N ALA A 274 33.38 3.92 8.61
CA ALA A 274 33.74 4.42 9.95
C ALA A 274 32.62 4.20 10.99
N GLN A 275 31.42 3.90 10.54
CA GLN A 275 30.23 3.67 11.39
C GLN A 275 30.01 2.19 11.75
N LEU A 276 30.86 1.26 11.27
CA LEU A 276 30.75 -0.17 11.56
C LEU A 276 31.34 -0.49 12.91
N ASP A 277 30.57 -1.17 13.76
CA ASP A 277 31.04 -1.71 15.03
C ASP A 277 31.69 -3.09 14.86
N GLU A 278 32.25 -3.64 15.97
CA GLU A 278 32.92 -4.93 15.95
C GLU A 278 32.01 -6.10 15.58
N ASN A 279 30.71 -6.05 15.96
CA ASN A 279 29.71 -7.04 15.59
C ASN A 279 29.39 -6.99 14.10
N ASP A 280 29.35 -5.79 13.53
CA ASP A 280 29.16 -5.58 12.09
C ASP A 280 30.32 -6.19 11.29
N LEU A 281 31.56 -5.94 11.72
CA LEU A 281 32.75 -6.52 11.09
C LEU A 281 32.80 -8.05 11.21
N ASN A 282 32.37 -8.61 12.34
CA ASN A 282 32.24 -10.04 12.52
C ASN A 282 31.15 -10.65 11.58
N SER A 283 30.01 -9.98 11.43
CA SER A 283 28.96 -10.38 10.49
C SER A 283 29.46 -10.33 9.03
N GLU A 284 30.28 -9.35 8.69
CA GLU A 284 30.89 -9.23 7.37
C GLU A 284 31.87 -10.36 7.06
N LYS A 285 32.64 -10.80 8.06
CA LYS A 285 33.57 -11.95 7.94
C LYS A 285 32.80 -13.29 7.85
N ALA A 286 31.69 -13.41 8.58
CA ALA A 286 30.92 -14.65 8.67
C ALA A 286 30.19 -15.01 7.36
N LEU A 287 29.70 -14.00 6.63
CA LEU A 287 28.92 -14.21 5.41
C LEU A 287 29.25 -13.14 4.35
N SER A 288 29.56 -13.58 3.13
CA SER A 288 29.78 -12.66 2.01
C SER A 288 28.48 -11.95 1.60
N LEU A 289 28.58 -10.69 1.16
CA LEU A 289 27.43 -9.92 0.70
C LEU A 289 26.68 -10.62 -0.42
N TRP A 290 27.40 -11.22 -1.38
CA TRP A 290 26.79 -11.95 -2.48
C TRP A 290 25.89 -13.09 -1.97
N ARG A 291 26.38 -13.92 -1.04
CA ARG A 291 25.59 -15.00 -0.46
C ARG A 291 24.37 -14.44 0.29
N ALA A 292 24.54 -13.38 1.07
CA ALA A 292 23.43 -12.74 1.78
C ALA A 292 22.33 -12.22 0.84
N SER A 293 22.70 -11.80 -0.38
CA SER A 293 21.78 -11.25 -1.37
C SER A 293 21.07 -12.31 -2.23
N ILE A 294 21.53 -13.57 -2.21
CA ILE A 294 21.01 -14.65 -3.10
C ILE A 294 19.48 -14.74 -3.09
N PRO A 295 18.76 -14.73 -1.95
CA PRO A 295 17.30 -14.84 -1.98
C PRO A 295 16.64 -13.73 -2.80
N TRP A 296 17.15 -12.51 -2.68
CA TRP A 296 16.62 -11.36 -3.44
C TRP A 296 17.05 -11.38 -4.90
N VAL A 297 18.29 -11.78 -5.19
CA VAL A 297 18.77 -11.93 -6.58
C VAL A 297 17.93 -12.96 -7.32
N ILE A 298 17.64 -14.11 -6.71
CA ILE A 298 16.77 -15.14 -7.29
C ILE A 298 15.36 -14.59 -7.48
N LEU A 299 14.80 -13.87 -6.49
CA LEU A 299 13.45 -13.29 -6.60
C LEU A 299 13.37 -12.28 -7.75
N VAL A 300 14.34 -11.38 -7.87
CA VAL A 300 14.41 -10.41 -8.98
C VAL A 300 14.57 -11.13 -10.32
N PHE A 301 15.44 -12.14 -10.39
CA PHE A 301 15.62 -12.94 -11.61
C PHE A 301 14.33 -13.65 -12.03
N LEU A 302 13.65 -14.33 -11.11
CA LEU A 302 12.37 -14.99 -11.37
C LEU A 302 11.30 -13.98 -11.82
N SER A 303 11.25 -12.81 -11.17
CA SER A 303 10.30 -11.76 -11.53
C SER A 303 10.55 -11.20 -12.92
N LEU A 304 11.81 -10.97 -13.28
CA LEU A 304 12.19 -10.55 -14.64
C LEU A 304 11.85 -11.65 -15.66
N LEU A 305 12.21 -12.89 -15.38
CA LEU A 305 11.96 -14.03 -16.25
C LEU A 305 10.47 -14.20 -16.55
N THR A 306 9.63 -14.18 -15.50
CA THR A 306 8.18 -14.37 -15.64
C THR A 306 7.45 -13.13 -16.17
N THR A 307 8.06 -11.95 -16.15
CA THR A 307 7.48 -10.71 -16.68
C THR A 307 7.89 -10.46 -18.14
N LEU A 308 9.18 -10.62 -18.44
CA LEU A 308 9.74 -10.25 -19.75
C LEU A 308 9.65 -11.38 -20.78
N VAL A 309 9.68 -12.65 -20.34
CA VAL A 309 9.63 -13.79 -21.25
C VAL A 309 8.17 -14.22 -21.47
N GLU A 310 7.59 -13.72 -22.55
CA GLU A 310 6.17 -13.89 -22.86
C GLU A 310 5.69 -15.36 -22.86
N PRO A 311 6.39 -16.35 -23.45
CA PRO A 311 5.96 -17.75 -23.37
C PRO A 311 5.84 -18.26 -21.93
N ILE A 312 6.79 -17.89 -21.05
CA ILE A 312 6.78 -18.29 -19.64
C ILE A 312 5.62 -17.61 -18.92
N ARG A 313 5.43 -16.30 -19.15
CA ARG A 313 4.32 -15.55 -18.58
C ARG A 313 2.98 -16.18 -18.95
N ASN A 314 2.74 -16.43 -20.23
CA ASN A 314 1.49 -16.99 -20.73
C ASN A 314 1.26 -18.41 -20.19
N PHE A 315 2.29 -19.23 -20.12
CA PHE A 315 2.19 -20.57 -19.53
C PHE A 315 1.79 -20.52 -18.04
N LEU A 316 2.47 -19.70 -17.24
CA LEU A 316 2.21 -19.61 -15.79
C LEU A 316 0.91 -18.88 -15.46
N ALA A 317 0.56 -17.84 -16.22
CA ALA A 317 -0.58 -16.98 -15.90
C ALA A 317 -1.91 -17.47 -16.50
N ASN A 318 -1.86 -18.19 -17.64
CA ASN A 318 -3.06 -18.55 -18.38
C ASN A 318 -3.25 -20.07 -18.49
N THR A 319 -2.18 -20.83 -18.80
CA THR A 319 -2.29 -22.30 -19.00
C THR A 319 -2.44 -23.05 -17.68
N LEU A 320 -1.75 -22.59 -16.64
CA LEU A 320 -1.77 -23.19 -15.30
C LEU A 320 -2.64 -22.40 -14.31
N ASP A 321 -3.55 -21.57 -14.80
CA ASP A 321 -4.44 -20.83 -13.91
C ASP A 321 -5.50 -21.72 -13.28
N ILE A 322 -5.74 -21.51 -12.00
CA ILE A 322 -6.85 -22.12 -11.26
C ILE A 322 -7.92 -21.06 -11.08
N VAL A 323 -9.01 -21.21 -11.82
CA VAL A 323 -10.18 -20.33 -11.70
C VAL A 323 -11.17 -20.94 -10.70
N ILE A 324 -11.46 -20.21 -9.63
CA ILE A 324 -12.45 -20.59 -8.61
C ILE A 324 -13.74 -19.85 -8.91
N ASN A 325 -14.81 -20.61 -9.18
CA ASN A 325 -16.12 -20.06 -9.48
C ASN A 325 -17.02 -20.13 -8.23
N PHE A 326 -17.58 -18.99 -7.84
CA PHE A 326 -18.48 -18.84 -6.69
C PHE A 326 -19.94 -18.72 -7.10
N GLY A 327 -20.27 -18.80 -8.38
CA GLY A 327 -21.63 -18.69 -8.92
C GLY A 327 -21.79 -17.59 -9.96
N GLN A 328 -23.01 -17.19 -10.17
CA GLN A 328 -23.38 -16.13 -11.12
C GLN A 328 -24.19 -15.06 -10.40
N TYR A 329 -24.06 -13.81 -10.84
CA TYR A 329 -24.81 -12.69 -10.30
C TYR A 329 -25.27 -11.76 -11.42
N GLN A 330 -26.39 -11.12 -11.22
CA GLN A 330 -26.95 -10.09 -12.09
C GLN A 330 -26.42 -8.72 -11.63
N THR A 331 -25.96 -7.93 -12.56
CA THR A 331 -25.53 -6.55 -12.31
C THR A 331 -26.73 -5.58 -12.35
N ALA A 332 -26.52 -4.34 -11.94
CA ALA A 332 -27.58 -3.32 -11.94
C ALA A 332 -28.16 -3.02 -13.34
N ASP A 333 -27.42 -3.29 -14.41
CA ASP A 333 -27.84 -3.20 -15.81
C ASP A 333 -28.49 -4.51 -16.34
N PHE A 334 -28.89 -5.40 -15.44
CA PHE A 334 -29.53 -6.69 -15.70
C PHE A 334 -28.65 -7.70 -16.48
N THR A 335 -27.34 -7.48 -16.60
CA THR A 335 -26.44 -8.47 -17.20
C THR A 335 -26.02 -9.53 -16.18
N VAL A 336 -26.00 -10.80 -16.59
CA VAL A 336 -25.54 -11.91 -15.74
C VAL A 336 -24.05 -12.10 -15.97
N ARG A 337 -23.28 -12.09 -14.86
CA ARG A 337 -21.84 -12.29 -14.85
C ARG A 337 -21.46 -13.45 -13.95
N SER A 338 -20.36 -14.11 -14.25
CA SER A 338 -19.77 -15.12 -13.37
C SER A 338 -18.93 -14.47 -12.27
N LEU A 339 -19.13 -14.89 -11.02
CA LEU A 339 -18.26 -14.55 -9.90
C LEU A 339 -17.09 -15.54 -9.89
N SER A 340 -16.18 -15.39 -10.84
CA SER A 340 -15.01 -16.23 -11.02
C SER A 340 -13.75 -15.45 -10.67
N ILE A 341 -12.88 -16.09 -9.88
CA ILE A 341 -11.61 -15.51 -9.45
C ILE A 341 -10.47 -16.36 -10.03
N SER A 342 -9.74 -15.77 -10.97
CA SER A 342 -8.51 -16.31 -11.54
C SER A 342 -7.37 -16.11 -10.52
N THR A 343 -6.81 -17.20 -10.02
CA THR A 343 -5.77 -17.11 -9.00
C THR A 343 -4.40 -16.80 -9.56
N LYS A 344 -4.13 -17.20 -10.82
CA LYS A 344 -2.82 -17.11 -11.50
C LYS A 344 -1.66 -17.49 -10.57
N PHE A 345 -1.90 -18.49 -9.70
CA PHE A 345 -1.12 -18.71 -8.48
C PHE A 345 0.37 -18.92 -8.74
N LEU A 346 0.75 -19.58 -9.84
CA LEU A 346 2.17 -19.78 -10.20
C LEU A 346 2.85 -18.50 -10.69
N TRP A 347 2.09 -17.55 -11.21
CA TRP A 347 2.61 -16.27 -11.68
C TRP A 347 2.58 -15.17 -10.60
N GLN A 348 1.91 -15.42 -9.48
CA GLN A 348 1.82 -14.44 -8.39
C GLN A 348 3.14 -14.31 -7.62
N ALA A 349 3.37 -13.13 -7.11
CA ALA A 349 4.56 -12.78 -6.37
C ALA A 349 4.80 -13.66 -5.13
N TYR A 350 3.74 -14.12 -4.46
CA TYR A 350 3.88 -15.02 -3.31
C TYR A 350 4.51 -16.37 -3.69
N THR A 351 4.20 -16.90 -4.85
CA THR A 351 4.83 -18.14 -5.34
C THR A 351 6.28 -17.91 -5.71
N LEU A 352 6.58 -16.79 -6.40
CA LEU A 352 7.96 -16.44 -6.75
C LEU A 352 8.83 -16.25 -5.51
N MET A 353 8.29 -15.63 -4.44
CA MET A 353 8.99 -15.49 -3.16
C MET A 353 9.23 -16.83 -2.47
N LEU A 354 8.22 -17.70 -2.46
CA LEU A 354 8.37 -19.05 -1.90
C LEU A 354 9.45 -19.82 -2.66
N ILE A 355 9.40 -19.84 -3.98
CA ILE A 355 10.39 -20.51 -4.85
C ILE A 355 11.78 -19.91 -4.62
N ALA A 356 11.91 -18.57 -4.59
CA ALA A 356 13.19 -17.91 -4.34
C ALA A 356 13.76 -18.30 -2.98
N THR A 357 12.92 -18.39 -1.95
CA THR A 357 13.33 -18.84 -0.61
C THR A 357 13.84 -20.28 -0.67
N LEU A 358 13.10 -21.19 -1.28
CA LEU A 358 13.48 -22.61 -1.39
C LEU A 358 14.77 -22.80 -2.20
N ILE A 359 14.88 -22.15 -3.37
CA ILE A 359 16.09 -22.23 -4.22
C ILE A 359 17.30 -21.62 -3.52
N SER A 360 17.11 -20.64 -2.63
CA SER A 360 18.21 -20.03 -1.89
C SER A 360 18.76 -20.92 -0.77
N MET A 361 17.99 -21.89 -0.27
CA MET A 361 18.39 -22.72 0.86
C MET A 361 19.76 -23.41 0.71
N PRO A 362 20.12 -24.04 -0.42
CA PRO A 362 21.41 -24.70 -0.57
C PRO A 362 22.63 -23.79 -0.41
N PHE A 363 22.46 -22.48 -0.52
CA PHE A 363 23.55 -21.51 -0.40
C PHE A 363 23.87 -21.11 1.05
N PHE A 364 23.08 -21.58 2.01
CA PHE A 364 23.23 -21.29 3.44
C PHE A 364 23.46 -22.57 4.24
N LYS A 365 23.95 -22.41 5.47
CA LYS A 365 24.01 -23.51 6.42
C LYS A 365 22.62 -23.77 6.99
N ASN A 366 21.99 -24.87 6.60
CA ASN A 366 20.64 -25.26 7.01
C ASN A 366 20.68 -26.29 8.13
N ASP A 367 21.19 -25.90 9.30
CA ASP A 367 21.13 -26.74 10.47
C ASP A 367 19.65 -26.96 10.88
N ARG A 368 19.38 -28.12 11.48
CA ARG A 368 18.02 -28.45 12.00
C ARG A 368 17.48 -27.34 12.92
N LYS A 369 18.36 -26.64 13.64
CA LYS A 369 18.02 -25.50 14.51
C LYS A 369 17.52 -24.30 13.68
N VAL A 370 18.20 -23.94 12.60
CA VAL A 370 17.82 -22.83 11.70
C VAL A 370 16.43 -23.09 11.11
N LEU A 371 16.19 -24.28 10.55
CA LEU A 371 14.91 -24.63 9.96
C LEU A 371 13.76 -24.65 11.00
N LYS A 372 14.04 -25.25 12.17
CA LYS A 372 13.06 -25.28 13.28
C LYS A 372 12.70 -23.88 13.77
N ASN A 373 13.70 -23.01 13.94
CA ASN A 373 13.50 -21.64 14.37
C ASN A 373 12.73 -20.83 13.31
N THR A 374 13.11 -20.97 12.05
CA THR A 374 12.39 -20.33 10.91
C THR A 374 10.92 -20.72 10.93
N TYR A 375 10.62 -22.01 10.99
CA TYR A 375 9.24 -22.51 11.04
C TYR A 375 8.48 -22.00 12.28
N SER A 376 9.08 -22.12 13.47
CA SER A 376 8.46 -21.68 14.73
C SER A 376 8.14 -20.19 14.72
N LYS A 377 9.07 -19.35 14.24
CA LYS A 377 8.88 -17.90 14.13
C LYS A 377 7.85 -17.55 13.04
N PHE A 378 7.89 -18.25 11.91
CA PHE A 378 6.90 -18.08 10.84
C PHE A 378 5.47 -18.31 11.34
N ILE A 379 5.20 -19.46 11.97
CA ILE A 379 3.86 -19.80 12.49
C ILE A 379 3.39 -18.80 13.57
N LYS A 380 4.30 -18.21 14.33
CA LYS A 380 3.94 -17.18 15.32
C LYS A 380 3.64 -15.82 14.70
N ARG A 381 4.33 -15.46 13.60
CA ARG A 381 4.28 -14.11 13.01
C ARG A 381 3.28 -13.98 11.88
N ALA A 382 3.10 -15.00 11.04
CA ALA A 382 2.33 -14.92 9.81
C ALA A 382 0.80 -14.91 9.99
N PRO A 383 0.16 -15.70 10.89
CA PRO A 383 -1.29 -15.86 10.87
C PRO A 383 -2.08 -14.57 11.06
N ARG A 384 -1.68 -13.71 11.99
CA ARG A 384 -2.39 -12.46 12.26
C ARG A 384 -2.37 -11.47 11.10
N PRO A 385 -1.21 -11.12 10.49
CA PRO A 385 -1.20 -10.24 9.32
C PRO A 385 -1.93 -10.84 8.11
N VAL A 386 -1.84 -12.17 7.92
CA VAL A 386 -2.56 -12.88 6.85
C VAL A 386 -4.06 -12.77 7.05
N LEU A 387 -4.55 -13.03 8.26
CA LEU A 387 -5.97 -12.89 8.61
C LEU A 387 -6.44 -11.44 8.43
N ALA A 388 -5.68 -10.47 8.92
CA ALA A 388 -6.01 -9.06 8.77
C ALA A 388 -6.12 -8.67 7.28
N ALA A 389 -5.21 -9.15 6.42
CA ALA A 389 -5.32 -8.90 4.99
C ALA A 389 -6.57 -9.54 4.39
N ALA A 390 -6.89 -10.79 4.72
CA ALA A 390 -8.00 -11.53 4.15
C ALA A 390 -9.38 -10.99 4.56
N ILE A 391 -9.53 -10.61 5.82
CA ILE A 391 -10.84 -10.26 6.38
C ILE A 391 -11.41 -8.95 5.81
N PHE A 392 -10.56 -7.97 5.46
CA PHE A 392 -11.03 -6.73 4.85
C PHE A 392 -11.52 -6.94 3.41
N PHE A 393 -10.96 -7.89 2.67
CA PHE A 393 -11.50 -8.30 1.38
C PHE A 393 -12.85 -9.02 1.54
N ALA A 394 -12.98 -9.89 2.52
CA ALA A 394 -14.26 -10.53 2.82
C ALA A 394 -15.35 -9.49 3.15
N MET A 395 -15.01 -8.48 3.96
CA MET A 395 -15.92 -7.38 4.26
C MET A 395 -16.33 -6.61 3.00
N ALA A 396 -15.38 -6.28 2.12
CA ALA A 396 -15.64 -5.56 0.88
C ALA A 396 -16.61 -6.33 -0.04
N GLU A 397 -16.42 -7.65 -0.19
CA GLU A 397 -17.31 -8.46 -1.02
C GLU A 397 -18.71 -8.60 -0.41
N VAL A 398 -18.84 -8.70 0.92
CA VAL A 398 -20.16 -8.65 1.57
C VAL A 398 -20.86 -7.32 1.31
N MET A 399 -20.15 -6.19 1.34
CA MET A 399 -20.72 -4.88 0.99
C MET A 399 -21.15 -4.82 -0.49
N ASN A 400 -20.31 -5.36 -1.40
CA ASN A 400 -20.59 -5.39 -2.83
C ASN A 400 -21.86 -6.19 -3.15
N PHE A 401 -22.04 -7.34 -2.50
CA PHE A 401 -23.18 -8.24 -2.72
C PHE A 401 -24.29 -8.09 -1.67
N SER A 402 -24.32 -7.00 -0.92
CA SER A 402 -25.42 -6.72 0.00
C SER A 402 -26.74 -6.49 -0.76
N GLY A 403 -27.83 -7.02 -0.21
CA GLY A 403 -29.15 -6.96 -0.83
C GLY A 403 -29.42 -7.98 -1.93
N PHE A 404 -28.44 -8.81 -2.29
CA PHE A 404 -28.62 -9.85 -3.29
C PHE A 404 -29.35 -11.06 -2.73
N ILE A 405 -30.23 -11.65 -3.54
CA ILE A 405 -31.01 -12.85 -3.22
C ILE A 405 -30.89 -13.81 -4.42
N PRO A 406 -30.61 -15.11 -4.22
CA PRO A 406 -30.57 -16.06 -5.32
C PRO A 406 -31.95 -16.30 -5.90
N ASP A 407 -32.06 -16.44 -7.22
CA ASP A 407 -33.25 -16.93 -7.90
C ASP A 407 -33.33 -18.48 -7.86
N ILE A 408 -34.34 -19.05 -8.55
CA ILE A 408 -34.57 -20.51 -8.63
C ILE A 408 -33.38 -21.21 -9.33
N SER A 409 -32.66 -20.53 -10.20
CA SER A 409 -31.48 -21.06 -10.91
C SER A 409 -30.16 -20.90 -10.12
N GLY A 410 -30.21 -20.24 -8.97
CA GLY A 410 -29.05 -19.96 -8.14
C GLY A 410 -28.27 -18.72 -8.57
N VAL A 411 -28.77 -17.94 -9.52
CA VAL A 411 -28.18 -16.64 -9.91
C VAL A 411 -28.54 -15.60 -8.83
N TRP A 412 -27.55 -14.87 -8.35
CA TRP A 412 -27.78 -13.80 -7.38
C TRP A 412 -28.36 -12.58 -8.08
N ILE A 413 -29.58 -12.23 -7.74
CA ILE A 413 -30.30 -11.13 -8.36
C ILE A 413 -29.97 -9.82 -7.63
N PHE A 414 -29.61 -8.80 -8.41
CA PHE A 414 -29.41 -7.45 -7.91
C PHE A 414 -30.72 -6.91 -7.33
N PRO A 415 -30.72 -6.21 -6.18
CA PRO A 415 -31.94 -5.69 -5.57
C PRO A 415 -32.68 -4.74 -6.52
N THR A 416 -33.99 -4.90 -6.62
CA THR A 416 -34.88 -4.08 -7.49
C THR A 416 -34.75 -2.59 -7.13
N ASP A 417 -34.63 -2.27 -5.85
CA ASP A 417 -34.27 -0.94 -5.39
C ASP A 417 -32.75 -0.91 -5.13
N PRO A 418 -31.96 -0.21 -5.96
CA PRO A 418 -30.51 -0.11 -5.79
C PRO A 418 -30.06 0.40 -4.41
N THR A 419 -30.92 1.13 -3.70
CA THR A 419 -30.62 1.62 -2.35
C THR A 419 -30.64 0.52 -1.29
N ASN A 420 -31.07 -0.68 -1.63
CA ASN A 420 -30.91 -1.89 -0.80
C ASN A 420 -29.53 -2.54 -0.93
N ASN A 421 -28.63 -1.97 -1.73
CA ASN A 421 -27.23 -2.34 -1.75
C ASN A 421 -26.37 -1.28 -1.04
N MET A 422 -25.48 -1.71 -0.15
CA MET A 422 -24.65 -0.80 0.67
C MET A 422 -23.80 0.14 -0.18
N VAL A 423 -23.17 -0.38 -1.23
CA VAL A 423 -22.26 0.38 -2.09
C VAL A 423 -23.04 1.42 -2.89
N TYR A 424 -24.17 1.03 -3.49
CA TYR A 424 -25.02 1.95 -4.25
C TYR A 424 -25.67 3.03 -3.38
N LEU A 425 -26.15 2.67 -2.18
CA LEU A 425 -26.71 3.65 -1.25
C LEU A 425 -25.66 4.67 -0.80
N LEU A 426 -24.48 4.19 -0.42
CA LEU A 426 -23.38 5.07 -0.02
C LEU A 426 -22.98 6.01 -1.17
N ALA A 427 -22.86 5.45 -2.38
CA ALA A 427 -22.50 6.21 -3.58
C ALA A 427 -23.55 7.28 -3.93
N SER A 428 -24.83 6.94 -3.89
CA SER A 428 -25.92 7.86 -4.21
C SER A 428 -26.00 9.04 -3.23
N ILE A 429 -25.90 8.77 -1.93
CA ILE A 429 -25.97 9.82 -0.92
C ILE A 429 -24.76 10.76 -1.00
N THR A 430 -23.57 10.20 -1.11
CA THR A 430 -22.34 11.01 -1.12
C THR A 430 -22.17 11.79 -2.43
N SER A 431 -22.50 11.20 -3.57
CA SER A 431 -22.47 11.91 -4.86
C SER A 431 -23.53 13.01 -4.93
N ALA A 432 -24.73 12.78 -4.40
CA ALA A 432 -25.79 13.80 -4.32
C ALA A 432 -25.41 14.95 -3.40
N ALA A 433 -24.78 14.66 -2.25
CA ALA A 433 -24.38 15.67 -1.27
C ALA A 433 -23.19 16.52 -1.75
N LEU A 434 -22.22 15.94 -2.44
CA LEU A 434 -20.96 16.58 -2.81
C LEU A 434 -20.91 17.00 -4.30
N GLY A 435 -21.75 16.41 -5.14
CA GLY A 435 -21.75 16.70 -6.57
C GLY A 435 -20.37 16.61 -7.19
N THR A 436 -19.99 17.61 -7.96
CA THR A 436 -18.66 17.68 -8.61
C THR A 436 -17.47 17.84 -7.66
N ALA A 437 -17.69 18.11 -6.37
CA ALA A 437 -16.64 18.11 -5.35
C ALA A 437 -16.33 16.69 -4.82
N TYR A 438 -17.15 15.67 -5.15
CA TYR A 438 -16.95 14.30 -4.69
C TYR A 438 -15.53 13.73 -4.91
N PRO A 439 -14.84 13.98 -6.05
CA PRO A 439 -13.49 13.47 -6.27
C PRO A 439 -12.48 13.88 -5.20
N LEU A 440 -12.69 15.00 -4.50
CA LEU A 440 -11.83 15.42 -3.38
C LEU A 440 -11.85 14.41 -2.22
N THR A 441 -12.92 13.64 -2.05
CA THR A 441 -13.06 12.72 -0.92
C THR A 441 -12.38 11.37 -1.15
N ALA A 442 -12.15 11.00 -2.40
CA ALA A 442 -11.67 9.65 -2.75
C ALA A 442 -10.32 9.32 -2.10
N ALA A 443 -9.34 10.20 -2.21
CA ALA A 443 -8.04 10.00 -1.57
C ALA A 443 -8.13 9.93 -0.04
N PHE A 444 -9.03 10.70 0.58
CA PHE A 444 -9.21 10.69 2.04
C PHE A 444 -9.90 9.40 2.52
N LEU A 445 -10.84 8.85 1.76
CA LEU A 445 -11.41 7.54 2.07
C LEU A 445 -10.38 6.44 1.92
N GLY A 446 -9.51 6.55 0.91
CA GLY A 446 -8.34 5.68 0.78
C GLY A 446 -7.40 5.77 1.97
N LEU A 447 -7.07 6.99 2.41
CA LEU A 447 -6.23 7.23 3.59
C LEU A 447 -6.84 6.56 4.84
N LEU A 448 -8.16 6.70 5.03
CA LEU A 448 -8.88 6.07 6.14
C LEU A 448 -8.82 4.54 6.06
N ALA A 449 -9.10 3.96 4.88
CA ALA A 449 -9.04 2.53 4.69
C ALA A 449 -7.63 1.97 4.88
N GLY A 450 -6.61 2.65 4.33
CA GLY A 450 -5.21 2.29 4.50
C GLY A 450 -4.72 2.43 5.94
N PHE A 451 -5.19 3.43 6.70
CA PHE A 451 -4.93 3.57 8.13
C PHE A 451 -5.44 2.35 8.90
N ILE A 452 -6.70 1.93 8.64
CA ILE A 452 -7.34 0.81 9.31
C ILE A 452 -6.66 -0.52 8.96
N SER A 453 -6.46 -0.77 7.66
CA SER A 453 -5.97 -2.06 7.15
C SER A 453 -4.44 -2.17 7.08
N GLY A 454 -3.73 -1.06 7.08
CA GLY A 454 -2.29 -1.00 6.83
C GLY A 454 -1.91 -1.28 5.36
N SER A 455 -2.87 -1.25 4.42
CA SER A 455 -2.66 -1.75 3.05
C SER A 455 -3.40 -0.90 2.01
N GLU A 456 -2.69 -0.41 1.01
CA GLU A 456 -3.26 0.22 -0.18
C GLU A 456 -4.22 -0.72 -0.91
N THR A 457 -3.83 -1.98 -1.03
CA THR A 457 -4.64 -2.97 -1.76
C THR A 457 -5.97 -3.25 -1.08
N SER A 458 -6.00 -3.23 0.26
CA SER A 458 -7.27 -3.34 1.00
C SER A 458 -8.16 -2.12 0.75
N ALA A 459 -7.58 -0.91 0.70
CA ALA A 459 -8.32 0.31 0.35
C ALA A 459 -8.91 0.23 -1.06
N ILE A 460 -8.13 -0.25 -2.03
CA ILE A 460 -8.58 -0.52 -3.41
C ILE A 460 -9.75 -1.51 -3.41
N ALA A 461 -9.59 -2.66 -2.75
CA ALA A 461 -10.64 -3.68 -2.72
C ALA A 461 -11.94 -3.19 -2.08
N MET A 462 -11.83 -2.41 -0.99
CA MET A 462 -12.99 -1.91 -0.25
C MET A 462 -13.81 -0.88 -1.02
N PHE A 463 -13.15 0.05 -1.73
CA PHE A 463 -13.83 1.26 -2.20
C PHE A 463 -13.82 1.46 -3.72
N THR A 464 -13.17 0.61 -4.52
CA THR A 464 -13.16 0.79 -5.99
C THR A 464 -14.57 0.76 -6.58
N ASN A 465 -15.42 -0.19 -6.16
CA ASN A 465 -16.82 -0.26 -6.64
C ASN A 465 -17.61 1.00 -6.22
N TYR A 466 -17.48 1.41 -4.96
CA TYR A 466 -18.11 2.61 -4.46
C TYR A 466 -17.72 3.86 -5.28
N HIS A 467 -16.42 4.05 -5.52
CA HIS A 467 -15.94 5.19 -6.30
C HIS A 467 -16.38 5.12 -7.76
N TYR A 468 -16.45 3.92 -8.34
CA TYR A 468 -16.98 3.72 -9.66
C TYR A 468 -18.43 4.19 -9.75
N GLN A 469 -19.32 3.71 -8.87
CA GLN A 469 -20.73 4.06 -8.87
C GLN A 469 -20.97 5.55 -8.64
N ALA A 470 -20.28 6.12 -7.64
CA ALA A 470 -20.40 7.56 -7.35
C ALA A 470 -19.91 8.43 -8.51
N SER A 471 -18.82 8.05 -9.17
CA SER A 471 -18.29 8.76 -10.33
C SER A 471 -19.24 8.71 -11.53
N MET A 472 -19.84 7.55 -11.79
CA MET A 472 -20.82 7.39 -12.87
C MET A 472 -22.04 8.30 -12.65
N THR A 473 -22.49 8.46 -11.41
CA THR A 473 -23.64 9.31 -11.06
C THR A 473 -23.39 10.79 -11.38
N ILE A 474 -22.16 11.28 -11.25
CA ILE A 474 -21.79 12.69 -11.43
C ILE A 474 -21.06 12.95 -12.76
N GLY A 475 -20.89 11.94 -13.62
CA GLY A 475 -20.15 12.06 -14.87
C GLY A 475 -18.65 12.31 -14.71
N ALA A 476 -18.05 11.86 -13.60
CA ALA A 476 -16.62 11.96 -13.36
C ALA A 476 -15.86 10.77 -13.98
N ASN A 477 -14.57 10.96 -14.25
CA ASN A 477 -13.70 9.88 -14.69
C ASN A 477 -13.45 8.88 -13.55
N SER A 478 -14.17 7.75 -13.59
CA SER A 478 -14.22 6.76 -12.50
C SER A 478 -12.87 6.09 -12.22
N ILE A 479 -12.03 5.88 -13.23
CA ILE A 479 -10.72 5.23 -13.03
C ILE A 479 -9.75 6.15 -12.27
N ILE A 480 -9.78 7.46 -12.53
CA ILE A 480 -8.96 8.45 -11.82
C ILE A 480 -9.40 8.56 -10.37
N VAL A 481 -10.73 8.63 -10.13
CA VAL A 481 -11.28 8.72 -8.78
C VAL A 481 -10.95 7.46 -7.98
N ALA A 482 -11.15 6.27 -8.57
CA ALA A 482 -10.84 5.01 -7.90
C ALA A 482 -9.32 4.82 -7.66
N ALA A 483 -8.45 5.24 -8.60
CA ALA A 483 -7.00 5.20 -8.41
C ALA A 483 -6.53 6.13 -7.27
N SER A 484 -7.13 7.31 -7.18
CA SER A 484 -6.88 8.27 -6.09
C SER A 484 -7.14 7.67 -4.70
N ASN A 485 -8.20 6.86 -4.55
CA ASN A 485 -8.46 6.09 -3.34
C ASN A 485 -7.30 5.12 -3.04
N GLY A 486 -6.79 4.41 -4.03
CA GLY A 486 -5.62 3.54 -3.88
C GLY A 486 -4.42 4.32 -3.34
N ILE A 487 -4.08 5.45 -3.97
CA ILE A 487 -2.96 6.31 -3.54
C ILE A 487 -3.15 6.78 -2.10
N GLY A 488 -4.36 7.24 -1.75
CA GLY A 488 -4.68 7.61 -0.37
C GLY A 488 -4.42 6.46 0.61
N GLY A 489 -4.79 5.24 0.23
CA GLY A 489 -4.50 4.02 0.98
C GLY A 489 -3.01 3.76 1.16
N GLY A 490 -2.21 4.03 0.14
CA GLY A 490 -0.76 3.96 0.19
C GLY A 490 -0.15 4.96 1.18
N LEU A 491 -0.59 6.22 1.11
CA LEU A 491 -0.15 7.32 1.98
C LEU A 491 -0.44 7.10 3.47
N ALA A 492 -1.24 6.10 3.81
CA ALA A 492 -1.53 5.73 5.20
C ALA A 492 -0.44 4.88 5.85
N SER A 493 0.61 4.48 5.15
CA SER A 493 1.62 3.54 5.68
C SER A 493 2.29 4.05 6.95
N VAL A 494 2.61 5.35 7.00
CA VAL A 494 3.20 6.01 8.17
C VAL A 494 2.21 6.20 9.33
N LEU A 495 0.93 5.97 9.10
CA LEU A 495 -0.12 6.06 10.12
C LEU A 495 -0.53 4.70 10.65
N SER A 496 -0.24 3.62 9.93
CA SER A 496 -0.70 2.27 10.26
C SER A 496 -0.11 1.78 11.59
N PRO A 497 -0.94 1.57 12.63
CA PRO A 497 -0.45 1.11 13.93
C PRO A 497 0.33 -0.21 13.83
N ALA A 498 -0.13 -1.14 13.00
CA ALA A 498 0.53 -2.43 12.81
C ALA A 498 1.94 -2.32 12.21
N LYS A 499 2.13 -1.44 11.21
CA LYS A 499 3.45 -1.19 10.60
C LYS A 499 4.39 -0.49 11.58
N ILE A 500 3.90 0.55 12.26
CA ILE A 500 4.68 1.33 13.22
C ILE A 500 5.10 0.46 14.40
N GLN A 501 4.18 -0.33 14.96
CA GLN A 501 4.46 -1.25 16.06
C GLN A 501 5.51 -2.30 15.66
N ASN A 502 5.45 -2.83 14.43
CA ASN A 502 6.47 -3.73 13.93
C ASN A 502 7.85 -3.05 13.84
N ALA A 503 7.90 -1.83 13.33
CA ALA A 503 9.13 -1.04 13.26
C ALA A 503 9.69 -0.69 14.64
N ALA A 504 8.84 -0.32 15.59
CA ALA A 504 9.23 -0.01 16.96
C ALA A 504 9.73 -1.26 17.71
N ALA A 505 9.08 -2.40 17.50
CA ALA A 505 9.45 -3.67 18.12
C ALA A 505 10.87 -4.15 17.70
N VAL A 506 11.27 -3.87 16.45
CA VAL A 506 12.58 -4.29 15.93
C VAL A 506 13.75 -3.53 16.60
N ILE A 507 13.47 -2.32 17.12
CA ILE A 507 14.47 -1.50 17.85
C ILE A 507 14.18 -1.41 19.35
N ASP A 508 13.31 -2.30 19.88
CA ASP A 508 12.92 -2.37 21.29
C ASP A 508 12.35 -1.04 21.85
N GLN A 509 11.58 -0.31 21.02
CA GLN A 509 10.98 0.99 21.36
C GLN A 509 9.45 0.97 21.29
N ILE A 510 8.84 -0.12 21.75
CA ILE A 510 7.38 -0.22 21.83
C ILE A 510 6.83 0.90 22.73
N GLY A 511 5.78 1.59 22.28
CA GLY A 511 5.15 2.71 22.98
C GLY A 511 5.35 4.08 22.33
N ILE A 512 6.23 4.20 21.31
CA ILE A 512 6.43 5.46 20.56
C ILE A 512 5.46 5.64 19.40
N GLU A 513 4.56 4.68 19.19
CA GLU A 513 3.66 4.62 18.03
C GLU A 513 2.82 5.88 17.88
N GLY A 514 2.28 6.40 19.00
CA GLY A 514 1.47 7.61 19.01
C GLY A 514 2.23 8.86 18.55
N ASP A 515 3.50 8.97 18.89
CA ASP A 515 4.35 10.09 18.48
C ASP A 515 4.70 9.99 16.99
N VAL A 516 5.00 8.78 16.49
CA VAL A 516 5.24 8.55 15.06
C VAL A 516 4.00 8.90 14.23
N ILE A 517 2.81 8.45 14.65
CA ILE A 517 1.54 8.77 14.00
C ILE A 517 1.32 10.29 13.96
N ARG A 518 1.61 11.00 15.03
CA ARG A 518 1.43 12.46 15.08
C ARG A 518 2.27 13.19 14.02
N TYR A 519 3.52 12.80 13.82
CA TYR A 519 4.38 13.37 12.78
C TYR A 519 3.95 12.92 11.39
N GLY A 520 3.65 11.64 11.23
CA GLY A 520 3.20 11.06 9.96
C GLY A 520 1.87 11.63 9.48
N LEU A 521 0.95 11.95 10.40
CA LEU A 521 -0.38 12.47 10.08
C LEU A 521 -0.33 13.77 9.26
N VAL A 522 0.55 14.68 9.65
CA VAL A 522 0.70 15.97 8.92
C VAL A 522 1.09 15.70 7.47
N VAL A 523 2.06 14.82 7.25
CA VAL A 523 2.53 14.47 5.90
C VAL A 523 1.45 13.73 5.13
N ALA A 524 0.85 12.69 5.71
CA ALA A 524 -0.17 11.88 5.06
C ALA A 524 -1.37 12.74 4.64
N VAL A 525 -1.86 13.63 5.51
CA VAL A 525 -2.97 14.54 5.20
C VAL A 525 -2.61 15.53 4.10
N LEU A 526 -1.41 16.15 4.13
CA LEU A 526 -0.98 17.07 3.09
C LEU A 526 -0.83 16.38 1.73
N MET A 527 -0.23 15.19 1.69
CA MET A 527 -0.06 14.45 0.45
C MET A 527 -1.38 13.91 -0.09
N THR A 528 -2.28 13.46 0.80
CA THR A 528 -3.64 13.07 0.42
C THR A 528 -4.42 14.24 -0.14
N PHE A 529 -4.28 15.43 0.45
CA PHE A 529 -4.91 16.64 -0.07
C PHE A 529 -4.37 17.02 -1.45
N ALA A 530 -3.05 16.95 -1.65
CA ALA A 530 -2.47 17.16 -2.98
C ALA A 530 -3.02 16.16 -4.01
N THR A 531 -3.10 14.87 -3.64
CA THR A 531 -3.72 13.83 -4.48
C THR A 531 -5.18 14.14 -4.77
N ALA A 532 -5.96 14.57 -3.77
CA ALA A 532 -7.37 14.93 -3.93
C ALA A 532 -7.56 16.10 -4.92
N LEU A 533 -6.70 17.13 -4.85
CA LEU A 533 -6.74 18.24 -5.80
C LEU A 533 -6.42 17.80 -7.24
N MET A 534 -5.41 16.94 -7.41
CA MET A 534 -5.09 16.36 -8.72
C MET A 534 -6.28 15.52 -9.24
N THR A 535 -6.91 14.74 -8.37
CA THR A 535 -8.09 13.95 -8.71
C THR A 535 -9.22 14.84 -9.21
N LEU A 536 -9.52 15.92 -8.51
CA LEU A 536 -10.57 16.87 -8.91
C LEU A 536 -10.28 17.48 -10.29
N LEU A 537 -9.02 17.87 -10.53
CA LEU A 537 -8.60 18.46 -11.82
C LEU A 537 -8.71 17.47 -12.98
N TRP A 538 -8.48 16.19 -12.75
CA TRP A 538 -8.44 15.15 -13.79
C TRP A 538 -9.74 14.36 -13.92
N ALA A 539 -10.62 14.43 -12.91
CA ALA A 539 -11.89 13.73 -12.92
C ALA A 539 -12.91 14.31 -13.93
N PHE A 540 -12.74 15.58 -14.32
CA PHE A 540 -13.61 16.27 -15.26
C PHE A 540 -12.78 16.98 -16.34
N PRO A 541 -13.38 17.29 -17.50
CA PRO A 541 -12.76 18.22 -18.46
C PRO A 541 -12.41 19.54 -17.77
N LEU A 542 -11.22 20.07 -18.07
CA LEU A 542 -10.72 21.30 -17.43
C LEU A 542 -11.65 22.47 -17.73
N SER A 543 -12.18 23.09 -16.69
CA SER A 543 -13.09 24.23 -16.78
C SER A 543 -12.79 25.27 -15.69
N LEU A 544 -13.24 26.51 -15.88
CA LEU A 544 -13.11 27.55 -14.84
C LEU A 544 -13.79 27.13 -13.52
N TYR A 545 -14.84 26.32 -13.59
CA TYR A 545 -15.53 25.81 -12.43
C TYR A 545 -14.66 24.81 -11.65
N THR A 546 -14.05 23.82 -12.33
CA THR A 546 -13.15 22.85 -11.68
C THR A 546 -11.91 23.53 -11.10
N ILE A 547 -11.36 24.51 -11.79
CA ILE A 547 -10.25 25.35 -11.29
C ILE A 547 -10.70 26.13 -10.05
N GLY A 548 -11.89 26.75 -10.10
CA GLY A 548 -12.46 27.48 -8.97
C GLY A 548 -12.67 26.60 -7.73
N LEU A 549 -13.13 25.36 -7.89
CA LEU A 549 -13.27 24.39 -6.79
C LEU A 549 -11.92 24.02 -6.16
N VAL A 550 -10.86 23.89 -6.98
CA VAL A 550 -9.50 23.64 -6.48
C VAL A 550 -9.02 24.81 -5.62
N PHE A 551 -9.19 26.05 -6.10
CA PHE A 551 -8.83 27.24 -5.32
C PHE A 551 -9.65 27.35 -4.05
N ALA A 552 -10.96 27.09 -4.10
CA ALA A 552 -11.82 27.08 -2.92
C ALA A 552 -11.34 26.04 -1.88
N ALA A 553 -11.00 24.82 -2.31
CA ALA A 553 -10.47 23.78 -1.43
C ALA A 553 -9.15 24.21 -0.77
N ILE A 554 -8.22 24.81 -1.52
CA ILE A 554 -6.94 25.33 -1.00
C ILE A 554 -7.20 26.43 0.05
N ILE A 555 -8.11 27.35 -0.22
CA ILE A 555 -8.46 28.43 0.70
C ILE A 555 -9.05 27.86 2.01
N VAL A 556 -10.00 26.92 1.91
CA VAL A 556 -10.64 26.31 3.08
C VAL A 556 -9.61 25.59 3.97
N VAL A 557 -8.72 24.79 3.38
CA VAL A 557 -7.67 24.08 4.14
C VAL A 557 -6.67 25.07 4.76
N SER A 558 -6.31 26.12 4.04
CA SER A 558 -5.42 27.17 4.56
C SER A 558 -6.04 27.91 5.74
N LEU A 559 -7.34 28.22 5.68
CA LEU A 559 -8.07 28.86 6.79
C LEU A 559 -8.17 27.95 8.01
N ILE A 560 -8.48 26.64 7.81
CA ILE A 560 -8.52 25.66 8.91
C ILE A 560 -7.14 25.53 9.56
N GLY A 561 -6.09 25.42 8.75
CA GLY A 561 -4.71 25.37 9.24
C GLY A 561 -4.30 26.63 10.01
N GLY A 562 -4.73 27.80 9.53
CA GLY A 562 -4.55 29.08 10.21
C GLY A 562 -5.25 29.15 11.55
N ILE A 563 -6.51 28.74 11.63
CA ILE A 563 -7.30 28.68 12.87
C ILE A 563 -6.66 27.72 13.89
N ILE A 564 -6.27 26.51 13.47
CA ILE A 564 -5.60 25.54 14.34
C ILE A 564 -4.27 26.10 14.86
N SER A 565 -3.49 26.77 14.00
CA SER A 565 -2.24 27.42 14.40
C SER A 565 -2.47 28.56 15.40
N TRP A 566 -3.53 29.35 15.20
CA TRP A 566 -3.90 30.42 16.10
C TRP A 566 -4.32 29.89 17.48
N MET A 567 -5.15 28.85 17.53
CA MET A 567 -5.58 28.20 18.78
C MET A 567 -4.43 27.55 19.56
N ARG A 568 -3.32 27.20 18.91
CA ARG A 568 -2.14 26.60 19.54
C ARG A 568 -1.09 27.61 19.98
N ARG A 569 -1.30 28.92 19.76
CA ARG A 569 -0.39 29.94 20.32
C ARG A 569 -0.56 29.94 21.84
N PRO A 570 0.54 29.70 22.60
CA PRO A 570 0.46 29.85 24.04
C PRO A 570 -0.02 31.27 24.33
N THR A 571 -1.10 31.39 25.12
CA THR A 571 -1.49 32.68 25.73
C THR A 571 -0.29 33.14 26.55
N SER A 572 0.44 34.12 26.01
CA SER A 572 1.50 34.78 26.75
C SER A 572 0.85 35.43 27.96
N GLN A 573 0.99 34.81 29.11
CA GLN A 573 0.98 35.47 30.43
C GLN A 573 2.39 35.47 30.97
#